data_7d3cb5b693c102bfb87c741dfe861283
#
_entry.id   7d3cb5b693c102bfb87c741dfe861283
#
_cell.length_a   1.000
_cell.length_b   1.000
_cell.length_c   1.000
_cell.angle_alpha   90.00
_cell.angle_beta   90.00
_cell.angle_gamma   90.00
#
_symmetry.space_group_name_H-M   'P 1'
#
loop_
_entity.id
_entity.type
_entity.pdbx_description
1 polymer ?
#
loop_
_entity_poly.entity_id
_entity_poly.type
_entity_poly.pdbx_seq_one_letter_code
_entity_poly.pdbx_strand_id
1 'polypeptide(L)'
;MKIQAKIESWLHQQRSKKGVCSLVMRPLSKLAQYYIKYQSQQPRAQLPFSAPPIIVVGNIIVGGAGKTPVVLALCEYLKNQGWQPGIISRGYGVTINGPARVGQGVLSAADFGDEPSLIAQQTGVPIAVHPQRVQALTALCQQHPEVNVVIADDGLQHQALP
;
A
#
# COMPACT_ATOMS: atom_id res chain seq x y z
N MET A 1 24.31 -15.44 6.35
CA MET A 1 23.93 -15.48 4.93
C MET A 1 23.64 -16.91 4.40
N LYS A 2 24.44 -17.95 4.66
CA LYS A 2 24.22 -19.31 4.10
C LYS A 2 22.98 -20.04 4.64
N ILE A 3 22.53 -19.78 5.85
CA ILE A 3 21.38 -20.45 6.48
C ILE A 3 20.05 -19.93 5.91
N GLN A 4 19.91 -18.63 5.66
CA GLN A 4 18.72 -18.02 5.07
C GLN A 4 18.47 -18.55 3.64
N ALA A 5 19.49 -18.59 2.80
CA ALA A 5 19.39 -19.13 1.44
C ALA A 5 18.98 -20.63 1.43
N LYS A 6 19.41 -21.39 2.44
CA LYS A 6 19.04 -22.81 2.58
C LYS A 6 17.60 -23.01 3.04
N ILE A 7 17.09 -22.11 3.88
CA ILE A 7 15.68 -22.08 4.32
C ILE A 7 14.77 -21.66 3.16
N GLU A 8 15.15 -20.66 2.38
CA GLU A 8 14.38 -20.22 1.21
C GLU A 8 14.32 -21.29 0.12
N SER A 9 15.43 -21.95 -0.19
CA SER A 9 15.45 -23.05 -1.16
C SER A 9 14.62 -24.24 -0.69
N TRP A 10 14.64 -24.58 0.61
CA TRP A 10 13.83 -25.63 1.21
C TRP A 10 12.33 -25.28 1.17
N LEU A 11 11.96 -24.04 1.48
CA LEU A 11 10.58 -23.54 1.38
C LEU A 11 10.08 -23.55 -0.07
N HIS A 12 10.90 -23.18 -1.05
CA HIS A 12 10.55 -23.26 -2.47
C HIS A 12 10.34 -24.70 -2.93
N GLN A 13 11.15 -25.65 -2.46
CA GLN A 13 11.03 -27.06 -2.81
C GLN A 13 9.81 -27.72 -2.17
N GLN A 14 9.39 -27.28 -0.98
CA GLN A 14 8.18 -27.75 -0.30
C GLN A 14 6.88 -27.18 -0.93
N ARG A 15 6.94 -26.06 -1.64
CA ARG A 15 5.78 -25.47 -2.34
C ARG A 15 5.23 -26.37 -3.46
N SER A 16 6.05 -27.25 -4.03
CA SER A 16 5.66 -28.13 -5.15
C SER A 16 5.27 -29.55 -4.72
N LYS A 17 5.50 -29.97 -3.48
CA LYS A 17 5.18 -31.31 -2.99
C LYS A 17 4.15 -31.24 -1.86
N LYS A 18 3.02 -31.95 -2.00
CA LYS A 18 2.03 -32.19 -0.94
C LYS A 18 2.66 -33.07 0.16
N GLY A 19 3.55 -32.52 0.95
CA GLY A 19 4.24 -33.20 2.05
C GLY A 19 3.49 -33.07 3.38
N VAL A 20 3.94 -33.82 4.40
CA VAL A 20 3.41 -33.81 5.77
C VAL A 20 3.30 -32.39 6.34
N CYS A 21 4.19 -31.47 5.94
CA CYS A 21 4.18 -30.06 6.31
C CYS A 21 2.91 -29.34 5.82
N SER A 22 2.34 -29.72 4.67
CA SER A 22 1.08 -29.14 4.15
C SER A 22 -0.12 -29.56 4.97
N LEU A 23 -0.07 -30.75 5.58
CA LEU A 23 -1.16 -31.28 6.43
C LEU A 23 -1.19 -30.53 7.77
N VAL A 24 -0.03 -30.26 8.36
CA VAL A 24 0.10 -29.50 9.62
C VAL A 24 -0.24 -28.02 9.42
N MET A 25 0.03 -27.46 8.23
CA MET A 25 -0.28 -26.06 7.90
C MET A 25 -1.74 -25.83 7.51
N ARG A 26 -2.53 -26.87 7.23
CA ARG A 26 -3.96 -26.75 6.89
C ARG A 26 -4.81 -26.03 7.94
N PRO A 27 -4.72 -26.32 9.25
CA PRO A 27 -5.48 -25.57 10.24
C PRO A 27 -5.05 -24.10 10.33
N LEU A 28 -3.75 -23.80 10.18
CA LEU A 28 -3.26 -22.42 10.13
C LEU A 28 -3.81 -21.66 8.90
N SER A 29 -3.86 -22.32 7.74
CA SER A 29 -4.41 -21.70 6.53
C SER A 29 -5.93 -21.44 6.66
N LYS A 30 -6.67 -22.31 7.34
CA LYS A 30 -8.10 -22.08 7.64
C LYS A 30 -8.29 -20.91 8.61
N LEU A 31 -7.45 -20.80 9.64
CA LEU A 31 -7.46 -19.66 10.56
C LEU A 31 -7.14 -18.35 9.83
N ALA A 32 -6.14 -18.36 8.95
CA ALA A 32 -5.80 -17.19 8.13
C ALA A 32 -6.96 -16.82 7.19
N GLN A 33 -7.60 -17.80 6.53
CA GLN A 33 -8.77 -17.56 5.68
C GLN A 33 -9.96 -17.00 6.48
N TYR A 34 -10.19 -17.54 7.68
CA TYR A 34 -11.24 -17.02 8.58
C TYR A 34 -10.94 -15.58 9.00
N TYR A 35 -9.70 -15.29 9.37
CA TYR A 35 -9.27 -13.93 9.73
C TYR A 35 -9.42 -12.94 8.56
N ILE A 36 -9.02 -13.34 7.35
CA ILE A 36 -9.20 -12.52 6.14
C ILE A 36 -10.70 -12.28 5.86
N LYS A 37 -11.52 -13.34 5.98
CA LYS A 37 -12.97 -13.22 5.82
C LYS A 37 -13.60 -12.34 6.89
N TYR A 38 -13.16 -12.43 8.13
CA TYR A 38 -13.60 -11.57 9.23
C TYR A 38 -13.22 -10.10 8.96
N GLN A 39 -11.98 -9.84 8.52
CA GLN A 39 -11.57 -8.49 8.13
C GLN A 39 -12.36 -7.94 6.94
N SER A 40 -12.70 -8.78 5.95
CA SER A 40 -13.48 -8.33 4.79
C SER A 40 -14.94 -7.98 5.11
N GLN A 41 -15.46 -8.44 6.23
CA GLN A 41 -16.81 -8.12 6.73
C GLN A 41 -16.85 -6.90 7.64
N GLN A 42 -15.69 -6.33 7.99
CA GLN A 42 -15.63 -5.09 8.77
C GLN A 42 -16.26 -3.95 7.95
N PRO A 43 -17.09 -3.11 8.59
CA PRO A 43 -17.65 -1.96 7.90
C PRO A 43 -16.53 -1.06 7.37
N ARG A 44 -16.67 -0.64 6.12
CA ARG A 44 -15.75 0.33 5.53
C ARG A 44 -15.77 1.61 6.34
N ALA A 45 -14.62 2.28 6.43
CA ALA A 45 -14.54 3.54 7.16
C ALA A 45 -15.51 4.56 6.56
N GLN A 46 -16.41 5.08 7.38
CA GLN A 46 -17.23 6.23 6.99
C GLN A 46 -16.37 7.48 7.11
N LEU A 47 -16.09 8.10 5.98
CA LEU A 47 -15.37 9.36 5.94
C LEU A 47 -16.38 10.49 6.19
N PRO A 48 -15.99 11.58 6.90
CA PRO A 48 -16.84 12.73 7.13
C PRO A 48 -17.03 13.62 5.87
N PHE A 49 -16.51 13.17 4.73
CA PHE A 49 -16.56 13.86 3.44
C PHE A 49 -16.72 12.83 2.29
N SER A 50 -17.16 13.29 1.13
CA SER A 50 -17.18 12.47 -0.09
C SER A 50 -15.73 12.26 -0.56
N ALA A 51 -15.22 11.03 -0.38
CA ALA A 51 -13.88 10.70 -0.84
C ALA A 51 -13.81 10.67 -2.37
N PRO A 52 -12.72 11.16 -2.97
CA PRO A 52 -12.46 10.95 -4.39
C PRO A 52 -12.32 9.46 -4.71
N PRO A 53 -12.53 9.05 -5.98
CA PRO A 53 -12.31 7.66 -6.40
C PRO A 53 -10.88 7.21 -6.07
N ILE A 54 -10.75 5.98 -5.58
CA ILE A 54 -9.47 5.41 -5.14
C ILE A 54 -9.08 4.27 -6.07
N ILE A 55 -7.90 4.38 -6.66
CA ILE A 55 -7.27 3.34 -7.46
C ILE A 55 -6.24 2.63 -6.60
N VAL A 56 -6.44 1.34 -6.35
CA VAL A 56 -5.53 0.55 -5.51
C VAL A 56 -4.48 -0.13 -6.37
N VAL A 57 -3.22 0.18 -6.12
CA VAL A 57 -2.07 -0.51 -6.71
C VAL A 57 -1.45 -1.41 -5.66
N GLY A 58 -1.28 -2.68 -5.96
CA GLY A 58 -0.71 -3.63 -5.01
C GLY A 58 -0.21 -4.91 -5.69
N ASN A 59 0.51 -5.73 -4.94
CA ASN A 59 1.07 -7.00 -5.41
C ASN A 59 0.34 -8.19 -4.79
N ILE A 60 0.10 -9.20 -5.62
CA ILE A 60 -0.34 -10.52 -5.19
C ILE A 60 0.88 -11.39 -4.78
N ILE A 61 2.06 -11.07 -5.29
CA ILE A 61 3.31 -11.83 -5.07
C ILE A 61 4.22 -11.02 -4.15
N VAL A 62 4.85 -11.69 -3.18
CA VAL A 62 5.86 -11.10 -2.31
C VAL A 62 7.14 -10.85 -3.12
N GLY A 63 7.61 -9.59 -3.17
CA GLY A 63 8.83 -9.18 -3.85
C GLY A 63 8.68 -7.87 -4.62
N GLY A 64 9.78 -7.36 -5.17
CA GLY A 64 9.83 -6.11 -5.95
C GLY A 64 9.18 -6.27 -7.33
N ALA A 65 7.86 -6.31 -7.39
CA ALA A 65 7.09 -6.55 -8.62
C ALA A 65 6.83 -5.29 -9.46
N GLY A 66 7.69 -4.27 -9.36
CA GLY A 66 7.59 -3.10 -10.23
C GLY A 66 6.39 -2.18 -9.96
N LYS A 67 5.90 -2.11 -8.72
CA LYS A 67 4.77 -1.21 -8.34
C LYS A 67 5.10 0.26 -8.62
N THR A 68 6.27 0.72 -8.21
CA THR A 68 6.68 2.12 -8.37
C THR A 68 6.58 2.60 -9.82
N PRO A 69 7.12 1.89 -10.83
CA PRO A 69 6.92 2.25 -12.23
C PRO A 69 5.44 2.32 -12.67
N VAL A 70 4.59 1.43 -12.15
CA VAL A 70 3.15 1.44 -12.44
C VAL A 70 2.48 2.68 -11.84
N VAL A 71 2.80 3.02 -10.58
CA VAL A 71 2.28 4.23 -9.92
C VAL A 71 2.72 5.49 -10.68
N LEU A 72 3.98 5.57 -11.10
CA LEU A 72 4.51 6.70 -11.88
C LEU A 72 3.77 6.86 -13.20
N ALA A 73 3.64 5.77 -13.98
CA ALA A 73 2.93 5.78 -15.27
C ALA A 73 1.44 6.14 -15.10
N LEU A 74 0.81 5.65 -14.03
CA LEU A 74 -0.59 5.96 -13.72
C LEU A 74 -0.78 7.43 -13.35
N CYS A 75 0.12 8.00 -12.55
CA CYS A 75 0.11 9.43 -12.22
C CYS A 75 0.21 10.29 -13.49
N GLU A 76 1.16 9.97 -14.36
CA GLU A 76 1.35 10.68 -15.62
C GLU A 76 0.12 10.58 -16.51
N TYR A 77 -0.41 9.36 -16.69
CA TYR A 77 -1.62 9.13 -17.47
C TYR A 77 -2.81 9.96 -16.94
N LEU A 78 -3.07 9.92 -15.65
CA LEU A 78 -4.18 10.65 -15.04
C LEU A 78 -4.03 12.16 -15.21
N LYS A 79 -2.82 12.70 -15.01
CA LYS A 79 -2.54 14.12 -15.24
C LYS A 79 -2.80 14.52 -16.70
N ASN A 80 -2.39 13.70 -17.65
CA ASN A 80 -2.62 13.94 -19.08
C ASN A 80 -4.12 13.88 -19.46
N GLN A 81 -4.94 13.20 -18.66
CA GLN A 81 -6.41 13.17 -18.80
C GLN A 81 -7.12 14.30 -18.02
N GLY A 82 -6.37 15.25 -17.43
CA GLY A 82 -6.93 16.37 -16.68
C GLY A 82 -7.32 16.05 -15.24
N TRP A 83 -6.99 14.85 -14.72
CA TRP A 83 -7.18 14.52 -13.32
C TRP A 83 -6.11 15.17 -12.44
N GLN A 84 -6.44 15.35 -11.18
CA GLN A 84 -5.53 15.83 -10.13
C GLN A 84 -5.25 14.69 -9.15
N PRO A 85 -4.29 13.79 -9.47
CA PRO A 85 -4.01 12.66 -8.63
C PRO A 85 -3.32 13.06 -7.33
N GLY A 86 -3.65 12.34 -6.25
CA GLY A 86 -2.90 12.32 -5.01
C GLY A 86 -2.55 10.89 -4.64
N ILE A 87 -1.55 10.70 -3.80
CA ILE A 87 -1.07 9.36 -3.44
C ILE A 87 -1.19 9.15 -1.94
N ILE A 88 -1.63 7.96 -1.53
CA ILE A 88 -1.55 7.52 -0.15
C ILE A 88 -0.66 6.28 -0.05
N SER A 89 0.30 6.31 0.87
CA SER A 89 1.23 5.21 1.11
C SER A 89 1.35 4.90 2.60
N ARG A 90 1.89 3.72 2.93
CA ARG A 90 2.10 3.30 4.32
C ARG A 90 3.29 4.03 4.96
N GLY A 91 4.25 4.50 4.16
CA GLY A 91 5.53 4.97 4.67
C GLY A 91 6.38 3.81 5.17
N TYR A 92 6.62 2.82 4.30
CA TYR A 92 7.47 1.69 4.65
C TYR A 92 8.87 2.18 5.03
N GLY A 93 9.42 1.64 6.12
CA GLY A 93 10.74 2.02 6.63
C GLY A 93 10.74 3.23 7.58
N VAL A 94 9.62 3.93 7.75
CA VAL A 94 9.50 5.08 8.68
C VAL A 94 8.52 4.79 9.80
N THR A 95 8.86 5.25 10.99
CA THR A 95 7.93 5.21 12.14
C THR A 95 7.15 6.52 12.20
N ILE A 96 5.82 6.43 12.09
CA ILE A 96 4.93 7.59 12.20
C ILE A 96 4.08 7.42 13.45
N ASN A 97 4.46 8.15 14.51
CA ASN A 97 3.73 8.23 15.76
C ASN A 97 3.03 9.59 15.82
N GLY A 98 1.78 9.67 15.36
CA GLY A 98 1.05 10.94 15.31
C GLY A 98 0.24 11.11 14.01
N PRO A 99 -0.05 12.33 13.60
CA PRO A 99 -0.83 12.59 12.40
C PRO A 99 -0.13 12.13 11.11
N ALA A 100 -0.91 11.93 10.06
CA ALA A 100 -0.37 11.61 8.75
C ALA A 100 0.55 12.76 8.26
N ARG A 101 1.65 12.39 7.63
CA ARG A 101 2.56 13.35 6.99
C ARG A 101 2.11 13.54 5.55
N VAL A 102 1.95 14.80 5.16
CA VAL A 102 1.56 15.17 3.79
C VAL A 102 2.64 16.07 3.20
N GLY A 103 2.98 15.85 1.94
CA GLY A 103 3.98 16.64 1.24
C GLY A 103 3.89 16.50 -0.26
N GLN A 104 4.68 17.31 -0.99
CA GLN A 104 4.71 17.35 -2.45
C GLN A 104 6.11 17.70 -2.95
N GLY A 105 6.51 17.16 -4.09
CA GLY A 105 7.82 17.45 -4.69
C GLY A 105 8.97 16.75 -3.98
N VAL A 106 10.03 17.49 -3.63
CA VAL A 106 11.22 16.92 -2.96
C VAL A 106 10.95 16.70 -1.48
N LEU A 107 10.87 15.46 -1.06
CA LEU A 107 10.57 15.06 0.31
C LEU A 107 11.74 14.31 0.94
N SER A 108 11.86 14.42 2.28
CA SER A 108 12.86 13.68 3.04
C SER A 108 12.49 12.20 3.13
N ALA A 109 13.37 11.31 2.68
CA ALA A 109 13.17 9.87 2.81
C ALA A 109 13.12 9.40 4.29
N ALA A 110 13.79 10.13 5.19
CA ALA A 110 13.71 9.85 6.64
C ALA A 110 12.32 10.10 7.22
N ASP A 111 11.53 10.99 6.61
CA ASP A 111 10.19 11.35 7.07
C ASP A 111 9.08 10.61 6.33
N PHE A 112 9.24 10.39 5.03
CA PHE A 112 8.20 9.82 4.17
C PHE A 112 8.46 8.37 3.76
N GLY A 113 9.70 7.91 3.83
CA GLY A 113 10.19 6.66 3.27
C GLY A 113 10.76 6.85 1.85
N ASP A 114 11.64 5.93 1.43
CA ASP A 114 12.34 6.04 0.15
C ASP A 114 11.39 6.04 -1.05
N GLU A 115 10.46 5.08 -1.11
CA GLU A 115 9.54 4.91 -2.23
C GLU A 115 8.54 6.08 -2.37
N PRO A 116 7.83 6.53 -1.31
CA PRO A 116 6.99 7.72 -1.39
C PRO A 116 7.72 8.99 -1.78
N SER A 117 8.94 9.20 -1.26
CA SER A 117 9.75 10.37 -1.58
C SER A 117 10.17 10.39 -3.06
N LEU A 118 10.56 9.23 -3.59
CA LEU A 118 10.89 9.08 -5.01
C LEU A 118 9.69 9.38 -5.91
N ILE A 119 8.52 8.83 -5.56
CA ILE A 119 7.29 9.05 -6.35
C ILE A 119 6.89 10.52 -6.32
N ALA A 120 6.91 11.18 -5.16
CA ALA A 120 6.59 12.60 -5.03
C ALA A 120 7.54 13.47 -5.85
N GLN A 121 8.84 13.18 -5.82
CA GLN A 121 9.85 13.90 -6.56
C GLN A 121 9.67 13.76 -8.08
N GLN A 122 9.38 12.56 -8.57
CA GLN A 122 9.24 12.30 -10.01
C GLN A 122 7.93 12.78 -10.60
N THR A 123 6.84 12.69 -9.85
CA THR A 123 5.50 13.03 -10.35
C THR A 123 5.08 14.45 -10.02
N GLY A 124 5.63 15.03 -8.95
CA GLY A 124 5.17 16.31 -8.40
C GLY A 124 3.76 16.27 -7.81
N VAL A 125 3.14 15.09 -7.63
CA VAL A 125 1.81 14.98 -7.01
C VAL A 125 1.91 14.98 -5.49
N PRO A 126 0.88 15.48 -4.77
CA PRO A 126 0.85 15.40 -3.33
C PRO A 126 0.75 13.96 -2.85
N ILE A 127 1.48 13.64 -1.78
CA ILE A 127 1.51 12.32 -1.18
C ILE A 127 1.27 12.42 0.34
N ALA A 128 0.48 11.50 0.86
CA ALA A 128 0.29 11.34 2.30
C ALA A 128 0.74 9.95 2.76
N VAL A 129 1.47 9.91 3.88
CA VAL A 129 1.96 8.66 4.46
C VAL A 129 1.45 8.47 5.88
N HIS A 130 0.86 7.30 6.13
CA HIS A 130 0.46 6.85 7.46
C HIS A 130 0.17 5.35 7.48
N PRO A 131 0.47 4.61 8.58
CA PRO A 131 0.12 3.19 8.71
C PRO A 131 -1.39 2.93 8.54
N GLN A 132 -2.23 3.83 9.05
CA GLN A 132 -3.69 3.80 8.84
C GLN A 132 -4.05 4.63 7.60
N ARG A 133 -4.41 3.97 6.51
CA ARG A 133 -4.71 4.58 5.21
C ARG A 133 -5.80 5.65 5.27
N VAL A 134 -6.80 5.45 6.13
CA VAL A 134 -7.89 6.42 6.33
C VAL A 134 -7.35 7.76 6.84
N GLN A 135 -6.37 7.75 7.74
CA GLN A 135 -5.73 8.99 8.22
C GLN A 135 -4.92 9.67 7.12
N ALA A 136 -4.18 8.87 6.31
CA ALA A 136 -3.48 9.41 5.15
C ALA A 136 -4.44 10.04 4.14
N LEU A 137 -5.54 9.37 3.83
CA LEU A 137 -6.56 9.87 2.91
C LEU A 137 -7.21 11.17 3.43
N THR A 138 -7.59 11.18 4.70
CA THR A 138 -8.20 12.36 5.33
C THR A 138 -7.25 13.56 5.28
N ALA A 139 -6.00 13.36 5.69
CA ALA A 139 -5.02 14.44 5.69
C ALA A 139 -4.70 14.94 4.27
N LEU A 140 -4.61 14.03 3.30
CA LEU A 140 -4.40 14.37 1.89
C LEU A 140 -5.53 15.28 1.39
N CYS A 141 -6.79 14.86 1.54
CA CYS A 141 -7.93 15.63 1.05
C CYS A 141 -8.14 16.96 1.78
N GLN A 142 -7.73 17.04 3.05
CA GLN A 142 -7.80 18.29 3.82
C GLN A 142 -6.75 19.32 3.37
N GLN A 143 -5.52 18.87 3.09
CA GLN A 143 -4.42 19.76 2.70
C GLN A 143 -4.38 20.03 1.19
N HIS A 144 -4.93 19.12 0.40
CA HIS A 144 -4.99 19.18 -1.07
C HIS A 144 -6.41 18.94 -1.58
N PRO A 145 -7.32 19.91 -1.39
CA PRO A 145 -8.72 19.80 -1.81
C PRO A 145 -8.90 19.72 -3.33
N GLU A 146 -7.86 20.07 -4.10
CA GLU A 146 -7.82 19.93 -5.55
C GLU A 146 -7.71 18.46 -6.01
N VAL A 147 -7.28 17.54 -5.14
CA VAL A 147 -7.14 16.12 -5.48
C VAL A 147 -8.50 15.52 -5.74
N ASN A 148 -8.71 15.02 -6.96
CA ASN A 148 -9.96 14.44 -7.41
C ASN A 148 -9.88 12.94 -7.76
N VAL A 149 -8.70 12.34 -7.64
CA VAL A 149 -8.46 10.89 -7.71
C VAL A 149 -7.29 10.52 -6.82
N VAL A 150 -7.38 9.41 -6.10
CA VAL A 150 -6.34 8.95 -5.19
C VAL A 150 -5.78 7.60 -5.64
N ILE A 151 -4.46 7.49 -5.65
CA ILE A 151 -3.75 6.23 -5.88
C ILE A 151 -3.30 5.71 -4.50
N ALA A 152 -3.80 4.53 -4.12
CA ALA A 152 -3.37 3.84 -2.91
C ALA A 152 -2.24 2.87 -3.25
N ASP A 153 -1.01 3.25 -2.90
CA ASP A 153 0.16 2.39 -3.05
C ASP A 153 0.19 1.33 -1.95
N ASP A 154 0.40 0.06 -2.38
CA ASP A 154 0.38 -1.14 -1.52
C ASP A 154 -0.93 -1.30 -0.72
N GLY A 155 -2.05 -0.98 -1.38
CA GLY A 155 -3.37 -0.90 -0.74
C GLY A 155 -4.15 -2.21 -0.65
N LEU A 156 -3.74 -3.31 -1.33
CA LEU A 156 -4.53 -4.55 -1.42
C LEU A 156 -4.77 -5.25 -0.07
N GLN A 157 -3.95 -4.97 0.94
CA GLN A 157 -4.10 -5.55 2.28
C GLN A 157 -4.96 -4.69 3.21
N HIS A 158 -5.40 -3.50 2.78
CA HIS A 158 -6.16 -2.56 3.59
C HIS A 158 -7.60 -2.44 3.11
N GLN A 159 -8.46 -3.32 3.65
CA GLN A 159 -9.90 -3.35 3.34
C GLN A 159 -10.71 -2.22 4.00
N ALA A 160 -10.04 -1.35 4.77
CA ALA A 160 -10.68 -0.24 5.50
C ALA A 160 -10.88 1.04 4.65
N LEU A 161 -10.41 1.07 3.42
CA LEU A 161 -10.70 2.18 2.50
C LEU A 161 -12.17 2.11 2.03
N PRO A 162 -12.82 3.27 1.86
CA PRO A 162 -14.23 3.34 1.45
C PRO A 162 -14.49 2.75 0.07
#